data_a52c592189b50b1694a79fa98e26899f
#
_entry.id   a52c592189b50b1694a79fa98e26899f
#
_cell.length_a   1.000
_cell.length_b   1.000
_cell.length_c   1.000
_cell.angle_alpha   90.00
_cell.angle_beta   90.00
_cell.angle_gamma   90.00
#
_symmetry.space_group_name_H-M   'P 1'
#
loop_
_entity.id
_entity.type
_entity.pdbx_description
1 polymer ?
#
loop_
_entity_poly.entity_id
_entity_poly.type
_entity_poly.pdbx_seq_one_letter_code
_entity_poly.pdbx_strand_id
1 'polypeptide(L)'
;NQTVRTFFLINAAYRGVQDSRTAVRYFKKTVAEDNNPFGVDPGKIAVWGFGTGGYISYGSAFLNVVEDTYVPKFFLDQSTPMIIEGINGNVDATSVGIVPDGYPGLPAGDTLCYPNHVQYSSEYQLGIAAGGANGEDSWVDEDDIPFIGFHVRTDPFAPCETGVLTVPPPANLPIVEVSGACVTIPLVNAA
;
A
#
# COMPACT_ATOMS: atom_id res chain seq x y z
N ASN A 1 19.78 -10.04 4.76
CA ASN A 1 20.12 -9.57 3.43
C ASN A 1 19.10 -8.54 2.95
N GLN A 2 19.31 -7.88 1.81
CA GLN A 2 18.40 -6.86 1.27
C GLN A 2 17.04 -7.44 0.90
N THR A 3 17.01 -8.58 0.21
CA THR A 3 15.78 -9.27 -0.20
C THR A 3 14.82 -9.52 0.98
N VAL A 4 15.36 -9.94 2.13
CA VAL A 4 14.57 -10.15 3.35
C VAL A 4 13.96 -8.84 3.87
N ARG A 5 14.72 -7.73 3.82
CA ARG A 5 14.18 -6.43 4.22
C ARG A 5 13.07 -5.95 3.27
N THR A 6 13.28 -6.12 1.96
CA THR A 6 12.27 -5.83 0.94
C THR A 6 11.01 -6.66 1.17
N PHE A 7 11.16 -7.98 1.43
CA PHE A 7 10.05 -8.88 1.73
C PHE A 7 9.20 -8.39 2.90
N PHE A 8 9.83 -8.05 4.03
CA PHE A 8 9.10 -7.55 5.20
C PHE A 8 8.43 -6.20 4.92
N LEU A 9 9.09 -5.30 4.19
CA LEU A 9 8.53 -3.99 3.87
C LEU A 9 7.30 -4.11 2.98
N ILE A 10 7.40 -4.82 1.84
CA ILE A 10 6.28 -4.92 0.89
C ILE A 10 5.09 -5.65 1.52
N ASN A 11 5.33 -6.68 2.32
CA ASN A 11 4.28 -7.38 3.05
C ASN A 11 3.59 -6.48 4.10
N ALA A 12 4.34 -5.63 4.80
CA ALA A 12 3.77 -4.68 5.75
C ALA A 12 2.99 -3.58 5.03
N ALA A 13 3.53 -3.03 3.93
CA ALA A 13 2.86 -2.01 3.13
C ALA A 13 1.56 -2.56 2.51
N TYR A 14 1.59 -3.75 1.93
CA TYR A 14 0.42 -4.41 1.34
C TYR A 14 -0.71 -4.60 2.36
N ARG A 15 -0.40 -5.08 3.57
CA ARG A 15 -1.40 -5.17 4.65
C ARG A 15 -1.93 -3.81 5.09
N GLY A 16 -1.07 -2.79 5.15
CA GLY A 16 -1.52 -1.43 5.44
C GLY A 16 -2.48 -0.88 4.39
N VAL A 17 -2.26 -1.20 3.11
CA VAL A 17 -3.21 -0.87 2.01
C VAL A 17 -4.54 -1.58 2.24
N GLN A 18 -4.53 -2.88 2.52
CA GLN A 18 -5.72 -3.67 2.83
C GLN A 18 -6.51 -3.09 4.02
N ASP A 19 -5.81 -2.68 5.08
CA ASP A 19 -6.42 -2.08 6.27
C ASP A 19 -7.03 -0.72 5.94
N SER A 20 -6.37 0.13 5.14
CA SER A 20 -6.91 1.43 4.73
C SER A 20 -8.18 1.27 3.90
N ARG A 21 -8.22 0.33 2.96
CA ARG A 21 -9.39 0.00 2.14
C ARG A 21 -10.53 -0.59 2.98
N THR A 22 -10.20 -1.44 3.95
CA THR A 22 -11.17 -1.96 4.92
C THR A 22 -11.76 -0.84 5.78
N ALA A 23 -10.97 0.14 6.19
CA ALA A 23 -11.46 1.31 6.94
C ALA A 23 -12.45 2.15 6.10
N VAL A 24 -12.19 2.35 4.80
CA VAL A 24 -13.15 3.02 3.90
C VAL A 24 -14.48 2.26 3.86
N ARG A 25 -14.45 0.93 3.71
CA ARG A 25 -15.67 0.10 3.75
C ARG A 25 -16.41 0.21 5.09
N TYR A 26 -15.66 0.22 6.20
CA TYR A 26 -16.25 0.40 7.53
C TYR A 26 -16.99 1.73 7.65
N PHE A 27 -16.41 2.84 7.23
CA PHE A 27 -17.09 4.13 7.27
C PHE A 27 -18.34 4.15 6.40
N LYS A 28 -18.30 3.59 5.19
CA LYS A 28 -19.49 3.46 4.32
C LYS A 28 -20.58 2.59 4.96
N LYS A 29 -20.18 1.50 5.64
CA LYS A 29 -21.11 0.68 6.44
C LYS A 29 -21.80 1.51 7.52
N THR A 30 -21.04 2.30 8.29
CA THR A 30 -21.64 3.11 9.37
C THR A 30 -22.60 4.18 8.86
N VAL A 31 -22.40 4.68 7.65
CA VAL A 31 -23.38 5.56 7.00
C VAL A 31 -24.66 4.81 6.68
N ALA A 32 -24.56 3.60 6.16
CA ALA A 32 -25.71 2.83 5.68
C ALA A 32 -26.51 2.14 6.81
N GLU A 33 -25.83 1.64 7.84
CA GLU A 33 -26.42 0.75 8.85
C GLU A 33 -26.50 1.37 10.26
N ASP A 34 -25.59 2.28 10.61
CA ASP A 34 -25.42 2.75 11.99
C ASP A 34 -25.84 4.23 12.18
N ASN A 35 -26.65 4.78 11.27
CA ASN A 35 -27.11 6.17 11.29
C ASN A 35 -25.97 7.21 11.24
N ASN A 36 -24.85 6.88 10.55
CA ASN A 36 -23.71 7.77 10.30
C ASN A 36 -23.16 8.47 11.57
N PRO A 37 -22.70 7.74 12.57
CA PRO A 37 -22.28 8.33 13.86
C PRO A 37 -21.04 9.24 13.72
N PHE A 38 -20.31 9.15 12.62
CA PHE A 38 -19.10 9.93 12.34
C PHE A 38 -19.34 11.12 11.40
N GLY A 39 -20.57 11.30 10.88
CA GLY A 39 -20.90 12.40 9.96
C GLY A 39 -20.15 12.32 8.62
N VAL A 40 -19.81 11.12 8.14
CA VAL A 40 -19.05 10.90 6.89
C VAL A 40 -19.96 11.06 5.69
N ASP A 41 -19.50 11.78 4.65
CA ASP A 41 -20.06 11.72 3.32
C ASP A 41 -19.37 10.60 2.54
N PRO A 42 -20.05 9.49 2.19
CA PRO A 42 -19.43 8.34 1.53
C PRO A 42 -18.92 8.64 0.12
N GLY A 43 -19.35 9.75 -0.48
CA GLY A 43 -18.87 10.25 -1.77
C GLY A 43 -17.70 11.24 -1.65
N LYS A 44 -17.18 11.51 -0.44
CA LYS A 44 -16.11 12.49 -0.18
C LYS A 44 -15.12 12.00 0.86
N ILE A 45 -14.60 10.80 0.68
CA ILE A 45 -13.58 10.20 1.54
C ILE A 45 -12.21 10.48 0.94
N ALA A 46 -11.28 10.90 1.78
CA ALA A 46 -9.85 11.00 1.44
C ALA A 46 -9.03 10.09 2.36
N VAL A 47 -8.02 9.43 1.79
CA VAL A 47 -7.01 8.68 2.55
C VAL A 47 -5.76 9.53 2.65
N TRP A 48 -5.39 9.88 3.88
CA TRP A 48 -4.22 10.72 4.15
C TRP A 48 -3.19 9.95 4.98
N GLY A 49 -1.98 9.82 4.44
CA GLY A 49 -0.82 9.20 5.10
C GLY A 49 0.29 10.21 5.43
N PHE A 50 0.88 10.09 6.64
CA PHE A 50 2.05 10.86 7.06
C PHE A 50 3.22 9.92 7.37
N GLY A 51 4.44 10.23 6.90
CA GLY A 51 5.63 9.40 7.12
C GLY A 51 5.43 7.98 6.58
N THR A 52 5.44 6.97 7.44
CA THR A 52 5.14 5.57 7.06
C THR A 52 3.74 5.42 6.47
N GLY A 53 2.76 6.19 6.93
CA GLY A 53 1.42 6.23 6.34
C GLY A 53 1.40 6.76 4.91
N GLY A 54 2.42 7.53 4.50
CA GLY A 54 2.56 8.00 3.11
C GLY A 54 2.70 6.83 2.14
N TYR A 55 3.52 5.81 2.46
CA TYR A 55 3.62 4.59 1.63
C TYR A 55 2.28 3.87 1.47
N ILE A 56 1.49 3.84 2.56
CA ILE A 56 0.16 3.24 2.54
C ILE A 56 -0.79 4.05 1.66
N SER A 57 -0.71 5.40 1.73
CA SER A 57 -1.53 6.28 0.89
C SER A 57 -1.20 6.12 -0.60
N TYR A 58 0.10 6.06 -0.97
CA TYR A 58 0.53 5.75 -2.34
C TYR A 58 0.02 4.38 -2.79
N GLY A 59 0.29 3.33 -2.02
CA GLY A 59 -0.15 1.97 -2.37
C GLY A 59 -1.68 1.84 -2.40
N SER A 60 -2.41 2.55 -1.52
CA SER A 60 -3.87 2.55 -1.55
C SER A 60 -4.44 3.25 -2.80
N ALA A 61 -3.72 4.25 -3.34
CA ALA A 61 -4.16 4.98 -4.52
C ALA A 61 -3.82 4.27 -5.84
N PHE A 62 -2.66 3.61 -5.92
CA PHE A 62 -2.08 3.18 -7.19
C PHE A 62 -1.90 1.65 -7.32
N LEU A 63 -1.96 0.88 -6.23
CA LEU A 63 -1.88 -0.57 -6.30
C LEU A 63 -3.28 -1.15 -6.50
N ASN A 64 -3.61 -1.58 -7.71
CA ASN A 64 -4.96 -1.98 -8.09
C ASN A 64 -5.20 -3.49 -7.99
N VAL A 65 -4.22 -4.30 -8.38
CA VAL A 65 -4.29 -5.77 -8.34
C VAL A 65 -3.00 -6.36 -7.77
N VAL A 66 -3.02 -7.61 -7.37
CA VAL A 66 -1.83 -8.27 -6.80
C VAL A 66 -0.69 -8.38 -7.83
N GLU A 67 -1.04 -8.52 -9.10
CA GLU A 67 -0.10 -8.62 -10.22
C GLU A 67 0.76 -7.36 -10.39
N ASP A 68 0.31 -6.20 -9.94
CA ASP A 68 1.12 -4.97 -9.93
C ASP A 68 2.37 -5.13 -9.06
N THR A 69 2.32 -6.01 -8.06
CA THR A 69 3.50 -6.35 -7.25
C THR A 69 4.48 -7.30 -7.95
N TYR A 70 4.14 -7.84 -9.14
CA TYR A 70 4.97 -8.80 -9.86
C TYR A 70 6.08 -8.12 -10.68
N VAL A 71 6.80 -7.23 -10.05
CA VAL A 71 7.99 -6.55 -10.60
C VAL A 71 9.27 -7.15 -9.99
N PRO A 72 10.40 -7.17 -10.72
CA PRO A 72 11.61 -7.90 -10.32
C PRO A 72 12.09 -7.62 -8.89
N LYS A 73 11.94 -6.39 -8.40
CA LYS A 73 12.37 -6.01 -7.04
C LYS A 73 11.52 -6.60 -5.92
N PHE A 74 10.31 -7.10 -6.22
CA PHE A 74 9.41 -7.74 -5.27
C PHE A 74 9.30 -9.26 -5.49
N PHE A 75 10.39 -9.87 -5.97
CA PHE A 75 10.55 -11.31 -6.02
C PHE A 75 11.61 -11.77 -5.03
N LEU A 76 11.38 -12.92 -4.39
CA LEU A 76 12.38 -13.59 -3.52
C LEU A 76 13.54 -14.17 -4.32
N ASP A 77 13.21 -14.65 -5.51
CA ASP A 77 14.10 -15.19 -6.54
C ASP A 77 13.52 -14.88 -7.94
N GLN A 78 13.95 -15.53 -9.00
CA GLN A 78 13.49 -15.25 -10.37
C GLN A 78 12.02 -15.62 -10.65
N SER A 79 11.34 -16.35 -9.76
CA SER A 79 10.02 -16.94 -10.01
C SER A 79 9.03 -16.81 -8.85
N THR A 80 9.49 -16.48 -7.64
CA THR A 80 8.68 -16.47 -6.42
C THR A 80 8.33 -15.04 -6.01
N PRO A 81 7.11 -14.55 -6.25
CA PRO A 81 6.71 -13.22 -5.83
C PRO A 81 6.65 -13.12 -4.29
N MET A 82 6.92 -11.93 -3.76
CA MET A 82 6.86 -11.65 -2.32
C MET A 82 5.44 -11.49 -1.80
N ILE A 83 4.49 -11.18 -2.67
CA ILE A 83 3.05 -11.10 -2.40
C ILE A 83 2.37 -12.15 -3.26
N ILE A 84 1.54 -12.98 -2.63
CA ILE A 84 0.78 -14.06 -3.29
C ILE A 84 -0.64 -13.97 -2.77
N GLU A 85 -1.63 -13.80 -3.66
CA GLU A 85 -3.01 -13.55 -3.27
C GLU A 85 -3.57 -14.62 -2.32
N GLY A 86 -3.33 -15.90 -2.58
CA GLY A 86 -3.78 -16.99 -1.71
C GLY A 86 -3.22 -16.95 -0.28
N ILE A 87 -2.07 -16.27 -0.08
CA ILE A 87 -1.41 -16.10 1.22
C ILE A 87 -1.76 -14.75 1.84
N ASN A 88 -1.72 -13.68 1.04
CA ASN A 88 -1.86 -12.31 1.51
C ASN A 88 -3.30 -11.77 1.41
N GLY A 89 -4.19 -12.41 0.63
CA GLY A 89 -5.46 -11.84 0.20
C GLY A 89 -5.28 -10.87 -0.97
N ASN A 90 -6.37 -10.47 -1.62
CA ASN A 90 -6.33 -9.46 -2.68
C ASN A 90 -6.10 -8.05 -2.11
N VAL A 91 -5.74 -7.10 -2.97
CA VAL A 91 -5.41 -5.71 -2.58
C VAL A 91 -6.54 -5.04 -1.80
N ASP A 92 -7.80 -5.32 -2.17
CA ASP A 92 -8.98 -4.78 -1.48
C ASP A 92 -9.32 -5.45 -0.14
N ALA A 93 -8.57 -6.49 0.27
CA ALA A 93 -8.91 -7.29 1.45
C ALA A 93 -10.34 -7.84 1.43
N THR A 94 -10.79 -8.31 0.26
CA THR A 94 -12.09 -8.95 0.08
C THR A 94 -11.98 -10.45 -0.11
N SER A 95 -10.76 -10.99 -0.27
CA SER A 95 -10.45 -12.42 -0.25
C SER A 95 -9.65 -12.81 1.00
N VAL A 96 -9.80 -14.06 1.44
CA VAL A 96 -9.04 -14.60 2.58
C VAL A 96 -7.60 -14.88 2.16
N GLY A 97 -6.64 -14.49 2.99
CA GLY A 97 -5.24 -14.88 2.85
C GLY A 97 -4.84 -15.82 3.99
N ILE A 98 -4.30 -17.00 3.69
CA ILE A 98 -3.96 -18.02 4.70
C ILE A 98 -2.50 -18.46 4.51
N VAL A 99 -1.75 -18.51 5.61
CA VAL A 99 -0.36 -18.97 5.65
C VAL A 99 -0.29 -20.48 5.38
N PRO A 100 0.41 -20.93 4.32
CA PRO A 100 0.61 -22.33 4.04
C PRO A 100 1.71 -22.95 4.94
N ASP A 101 1.77 -24.28 4.96
CA ASP A 101 2.87 -24.99 5.59
C ASP A 101 4.23 -24.56 5.04
N GLY A 102 5.19 -24.33 5.95
CA GLY A 102 6.56 -23.96 5.60
C GLY A 102 6.76 -22.48 5.19
N TYR A 103 5.76 -21.63 5.33
CA TYR A 103 5.91 -20.19 5.06
C TYR A 103 6.84 -19.53 6.09
N PRO A 104 7.83 -18.70 5.66
CA PRO A 104 8.83 -18.15 6.57
C PRO A 104 8.24 -17.21 7.63
N GLY A 105 8.54 -17.48 8.89
CA GLY A 105 8.30 -16.54 9.98
C GLY A 105 6.88 -16.46 10.53
N LEU A 106 5.94 -17.23 9.97
CA LEU A 106 4.55 -17.28 10.42
C LEU A 106 4.04 -18.72 10.54
N PRO A 107 3.17 -19.03 11.53
CA PRO A 107 2.57 -20.35 11.68
C PRO A 107 1.64 -20.68 10.51
N ALA A 108 1.65 -21.94 10.09
CA ALA A 108 0.70 -22.44 9.10
C ALA A 108 -0.75 -22.32 9.62
N GLY A 109 -1.65 -21.92 8.73
CA GLY A 109 -3.07 -21.72 9.05
C GLY A 109 -3.39 -20.33 9.61
N ASP A 110 -2.39 -19.50 9.91
CA ASP A 110 -2.65 -18.11 10.31
C ASP A 110 -3.33 -17.35 9.16
N THR A 111 -4.33 -16.55 9.49
CA THR A 111 -5.05 -15.72 8.53
C THR A 111 -4.41 -14.35 8.45
N LEU A 112 -3.78 -14.03 7.32
CA LEU A 112 -3.12 -12.74 7.06
C LEU A 112 -4.08 -11.67 6.56
N CYS A 113 -5.13 -12.08 5.84
CA CYS A 113 -6.19 -11.19 5.39
C CYS A 113 -7.54 -11.76 5.79
N TYR A 114 -8.28 -11.01 6.59
CA TYR A 114 -9.61 -11.35 7.04
C TYR A 114 -10.61 -10.38 6.41
N PRO A 115 -11.42 -10.82 5.40
CA PRO A 115 -12.37 -9.96 4.73
C PRO A 115 -13.40 -9.37 5.69
N ASN A 116 -13.52 -8.03 5.68
CA ASN A 116 -14.50 -7.32 6.49
C ASN A 116 -15.27 -6.31 5.63
N HIS A 117 -16.57 -6.21 5.88
CA HIS A 117 -17.48 -5.24 5.25
C HIS A 117 -17.48 -5.32 3.71
N VAL A 118 -17.30 -6.52 3.16
CA VAL A 118 -17.12 -6.78 1.72
C VAL A 118 -18.32 -6.39 0.85
N GLN A 119 -19.49 -6.14 1.44
CA GLN A 119 -20.68 -5.62 0.77
C GLN A 119 -20.59 -4.12 0.45
N TYR A 120 -19.56 -3.41 0.94
CA TYR A 120 -19.30 -2.00 0.68
C TYR A 120 -18.07 -1.83 -0.20
N SER A 121 -18.08 -0.78 -1.04
CA SER A 121 -16.93 -0.42 -1.88
C SER A 121 -15.80 0.19 -1.03
N SER A 122 -14.54 -0.17 -1.36
CA SER A 122 -13.34 0.45 -0.82
C SER A 122 -12.91 1.72 -1.57
N GLU A 123 -13.62 2.10 -2.64
CA GLU A 123 -13.34 3.32 -3.41
C GLU A 123 -13.44 4.57 -2.55
N TYR A 124 -12.53 5.51 -2.78
CA TYR A 124 -12.48 6.83 -2.17
C TYR A 124 -12.01 7.85 -3.23
N GLN A 125 -12.06 9.15 -2.93
CA GLN A 125 -11.99 10.16 -3.97
C GLN A 125 -10.67 10.94 -4.00
N LEU A 126 -9.80 10.80 -3.01
CA LEU A 126 -8.55 11.55 -2.94
C LEU A 126 -7.51 10.83 -2.09
N GLY A 127 -6.34 10.60 -2.65
CA GLY A 127 -5.14 10.18 -1.92
C GLY A 127 -4.28 11.37 -1.51
N ILE A 128 -3.73 11.36 -0.28
CA ILE A 128 -2.82 12.40 0.19
C ILE A 128 -1.64 11.75 0.91
N ALA A 129 -0.42 12.09 0.51
CA ALA A 129 0.79 11.67 1.23
C ALA A 129 1.62 12.87 1.69
N ALA A 130 2.07 12.83 2.94
CA ALA A 130 3.08 13.74 3.46
C ALA A 130 4.33 12.94 3.83
N GLY A 131 5.28 12.87 2.90
CA GLY A 131 6.42 11.94 2.89
C GLY A 131 6.02 10.54 2.40
N GLY A 132 6.89 9.56 2.57
CA GLY A 132 6.74 8.25 1.97
C GLY A 132 7.10 8.24 0.47
N ALA A 133 6.79 7.16 -0.23
CA ALA A 133 7.06 7.02 -1.66
C ALA A 133 6.17 5.95 -2.28
N ASN A 134 5.99 6.02 -3.61
CA ASN A 134 5.36 4.99 -4.40
C ASN A 134 6.30 3.79 -4.57
N GLY A 135 5.77 2.60 -4.48
CA GLY A 135 6.55 1.36 -4.57
C GLY A 135 7.07 1.08 -5.98
N GLU A 136 6.32 1.46 -7.01
CA GLU A 136 6.67 1.25 -8.42
C GLU A 136 5.97 2.28 -9.31
N ASP A 137 6.69 2.85 -10.26
CA ASP A 137 6.15 3.90 -11.13
C ASP A 137 5.05 3.38 -12.06
N SER A 138 5.14 2.12 -12.48
CA SER A 138 4.15 1.46 -13.33
C SER A 138 2.80 1.18 -12.67
N TRP A 139 2.66 1.46 -11.37
CA TRP A 139 1.37 1.37 -10.69
C TRP A 139 0.45 2.55 -11.00
N VAL A 140 1.02 3.68 -11.47
CA VAL A 140 0.24 4.87 -11.82
C VAL A 140 -0.38 4.69 -13.19
N ASP A 141 -1.71 4.78 -13.28
CA ASP A 141 -2.46 4.70 -14.54
C ASP A 141 -3.54 5.79 -14.68
N GLU A 142 -4.23 5.82 -15.84
CA GLU A 142 -5.20 6.87 -16.20
C GLU A 142 -6.52 6.79 -15.41
N ASP A 143 -6.82 5.64 -14.79
CA ASP A 143 -8.05 5.41 -14.02
C ASP A 143 -7.86 5.67 -12.52
N ASP A 144 -6.64 6.06 -12.10
CA ASP A 144 -6.34 6.30 -10.70
C ASP A 144 -7.03 7.55 -10.14
N ILE A 145 -7.23 7.53 -8.83
CA ILE A 145 -7.84 8.67 -8.12
C ILE A 145 -6.88 9.87 -8.07
N PRO A 146 -7.40 11.11 -7.98
CA PRO A 146 -6.57 12.29 -7.72
C PRO A 146 -5.68 12.13 -6.50
N PHE A 147 -4.42 12.57 -6.61
CA PHE A 147 -3.43 12.41 -5.55
C PHE A 147 -2.66 13.70 -5.26
N ILE A 148 -2.43 13.99 -3.99
CA ILE A 148 -1.63 15.13 -3.51
C ILE A 148 -0.41 14.61 -2.76
N GLY A 149 0.79 14.95 -3.21
CA GLY A 149 2.06 14.62 -2.55
C GLY A 149 2.74 15.82 -1.93
N PHE A 150 3.03 15.75 -0.63
CA PHE A 150 3.91 16.69 0.06
C PHE A 150 5.22 15.97 0.40
N HIS A 151 6.36 16.51 -0.05
CA HIS A 151 7.65 15.86 0.16
C HIS A 151 8.75 16.87 0.42
N VAL A 152 9.58 16.60 1.41
CA VAL A 152 10.80 17.36 1.67
C VAL A 152 11.91 16.84 0.75
N ARG A 153 12.47 17.70 -0.12
CA ARG A 153 13.49 17.26 -1.11
C ARG A 153 14.71 16.61 -0.49
N THR A 154 15.02 16.92 0.75
CA THR A 154 16.16 16.39 1.52
C THR A 154 15.70 15.40 2.60
N ASP A 155 14.57 14.73 2.39
CA ASP A 155 14.08 13.72 3.33
C ASP A 155 15.15 12.61 3.50
N PRO A 156 15.61 12.36 4.73
CA PRO A 156 16.69 11.39 4.97
C PRO A 156 16.21 9.93 4.93
N PHE A 157 14.90 9.68 4.86
CA PHE A 157 14.30 8.35 4.96
C PHE A 157 13.72 7.87 3.65
N ALA A 158 12.97 8.74 2.96
CA ALA A 158 12.35 8.45 1.68
C ALA A 158 12.86 9.42 0.62
N PRO A 159 13.38 8.96 -0.53
CA PRO A 159 13.83 9.86 -1.60
C PRO A 159 12.64 10.63 -2.18
N CYS A 160 12.81 11.92 -2.47
CA CYS A 160 11.81 12.69 -3.23
C CYS A 160 11.78 12.30 -4.71
N GLU A 161 12.96 12.03 -5.27
CA GLU A 161 13.16 11.45 -6.61
C GLU A 161 13.12 9.92 -6.53
N THR A 162 13.47 9.22 -7.61
CA THR A 162 13.69 7.77 -7.56
C THR A 162 15.00 7.47 -6.83
N GLY A 163 14.94 6.57 -5.87
CA GLY A 163 16.11 6.19 -5.08
C GLY A 163 15.85 5.04 -4.12
N VAL A 164 16.92 4.60 -3.45
CA VAL A 164 16.84 3.45 -2.55
C VAL A 164 16.40 3.89 -1.16
N LEU A 165 15.25 3.38 -0.73
CA LEU A 165 14.77 3.50 0.64
C LEU A 165 15.74 2.77 1.58
N THR A 166 16.04 3.39 2.72
CA THR A 166 16.96 2.84 3.74
C THR A 166 16.28 2.70 5.10
N VAL A 167 16.73 1.71 5.86
CA VAL A 167 16.39 1.63 7.29
C VAL A 167 16.98 2.86 7.99
N PRO A 168 16.23 3.55 8.87
CA PRO A 168 16.75 4.70 9.61
C PRO A 168 18.02 4.41 10.41
N PRO A 169 18.82 5.46 10.73
CA PRO A 169 19.98 5.31 11.60
C PRO A 169 19.64 4.60 12.93
N PRO A 170 20.60 3.85 13.49
CA PRO A 170 22.00 3.73 13.08
C PRO A 170 22.26 2.68 11.99
N ALA A 171 21.26 1.91 11.57
CA ALA A 171 21.45 0.77 10.67
C ALA A 171 21.81 1.20 9.22
N ASN A 172 21.16 2.22 8.67
CA ASN A 172 21.36 2.75 7.31
C ASN A 172 21.44 1.65 6.22
N LEU A 173 20.60 0.62 6.33
CA LEU A 173 20.63 -0.53 5.44
C LEU A 173 19.67 -0.32 4.25
N PRO A 174 20.10 -0.58 3.00
CA PRO A 174 19.23 -0.45 1.84
C PRO A 174 18.09 -1.47 1.90
N ILE A 175 16.91 -1.05 1.45
CA ILE A 175 15.69 -1.89 1.37
C ILE A 175 15.35 -2.13 -0.10
N VAL A 176 14.75 -1.14 -0.76
CA VAL A 176 14.23 -1.25 -2.13
C VAL A 176 14.20 0.13 -2.79
N GLU A 177 14.29 0.17 -4.12
CA GLU A 177 14.08 1.38 -4.90
C GLU A 177 12.60 1.77 -4.91
N VAL A 178 12.34 3.06 -4.72
CA VAL A 178 11.00 3.67 -4.67
C VAL A 178 11.06 5.06 -5.31
N SER A 179 9.90 5.63 -5.66
CA SER A 179 9.80 6.99 -6.19
C SER A 179 8.95 7.88 -5.30
N GLY A 180 9.54 8.98 -4.85
CA GLY A 180 8.82 9.98 -4.05
C GLY A 180 8.00 10.95 -4.89
N ALA A 181 7.41 11.97 -4.24
CA ALA A 181 6.49 12.91 -4.90
C ALA A 181 7.10 13.67 -6.08
N CYS A 182 8.43 13.86 -6.11
CA CYS A 182 9.10 14.55 -7.21
C CYS A 182 8.99 13.81 -8.55
N VAL A 183 8.76 12.50 -8.52
CA VAL A 183 8.54 11.65 -9.71
C VAL A 183 7.07 11.27 -9.82
N THR A 184 6.47 10.74 -8.76
CA THR A 184 5.12 10.19 -8.82
C THR A 184 4.06 11.25 -9.16
N ILE A 185 4.15 12.48 -8.62
CA ILE A 185 3.16 13.52 -8.94
C ILE A 185 3.19 13.96 -10.41
N PRO A 186 4.36 14.18 -11.05
CA PRO A 186 4.42 14.34 -12.50
C PRO A 186 3.80 13.19 -13.30
N LEU A 187 3.98 11.93 -12.88
CA LEU A 187 3.36 10.77 -13.54
C LEU A 187 1.83 10.81 -13.44
N VAL A 188 1.28 11.03 -12.24
CA VAL A 188 -0.17 11.17 -12.02
C VAL A 188 -0.78 12.31 -12.85
N ASN A 189 -0.06 13.41 -13.05
CA ASN A 189 -0.54 14.54 -13.87
C ASN A 189 -0.43 14.26 -15.38
N ALA A 190 0.30 13.24 -15.79
CA ALA A 190 0.50 12.88 -17.20
C ALA A 190 -0.39 11.71 -17.65
N ALA A 191 -0.86 10.89 -16.70
CA ALA A 191 -1.81 9.82 -16.92
C ALA A 191 -3.21 10.39 -17.10
#